data_1f69cee9d14c5ed02c7e8b94534d04d8
#
_entry.id   1f69cee9d14c5ed02c7e8b94534d04d8
#
_cell.length_a   1.000
_cell.length_b   1.000
_cell.length_c   1.000
_cell.angle_alpha   90.00
_cell.angle_beta   90.00
_cell.angle_gamma   90.00
#
_symmetry.space_group_name_H-M   'P 1'
#
loop_
_entity.id
_entity.type
_entity.pdbx_description
1 polymer ?
#
loop_
_entity_poly.entity_id
_entity_poly.type
_entity_poly.pdbx_seq_one_letter_code
_entity_poly.pdbx_strand_id
1 'polypeptide(L)'
;MRSTSLALLLATACSGAIGGPGGEPDPDERPAPSPTPLVCDDGALRPGRSPLRRLTRDEYDATIRDLLGDTSTPGARLLDDERGVILVDGRAMTPLLAEQYLVAAEDVAARATTDLEALLGCAPSADCIETFVARFGRRAWRRPILDHERAELVAFYEEFVPEAGEREAVALLLERLLVSPHFLYRAELPPFDVAPETVVPLDGFQRATRLAYTLLGTTPDDALLDAAARGELDD
;
A
#
# COMPACT_ATOMS: atom_id res chain seq x y z
N MET A 1 -39.67 34.02 42.77
CA MET A 1 -40.87 33.41 42.16
C MET A 1 -40.79 33.64 40.64
N ARG A 2 -40.49 32.60 39.91
CA ARG A 2 -40.93 32.30 38.52
C ARG A 2 -40.25 31.04 38.07
N SER A 3 -41.00 29.94 38.15
CA SER A 3 -40.69 28.64 37.57
C SER A 3 -40.60 28.77 36.02
N THR A 4 -39.55 28.22 35.44
CA THR A 4 -39.47 27.95 33.98
C THR A 4 -39.35 26.46 33.78
N SER A 5 -40.43 25.85 33.32
CA SER A 5 -40.55 24.44 32.97
C SER A 5 -39.73 24.18 31.68
N LEU A 6 -38.82 23.23 31.78
CA LEU A 6 -38.04 22.74 30.61
C LEU A 6 -38.87 21.64 29.94
N ALA A 7 -39.42 21.93 28.77
CA ALA A 7 -40.14 20.96 27.95
C ALA A 7 -39.15 20.06 27.22
N LEU A 8 -39.23 18.74 27.51
CA LEU A 8 -38.46 17.68 26.86
C LEU A 8 -39.11 17.38 25.51
N LEU A 9 -38.51 17.80 24.41
CA LEU A 9 -38.92 17.43 23.05
C LEU A 9 -38.41 16.02 22.74
N LEU A 10 -39.32 15.05 22.75
CA LEU A 10 -39.12 13.73 22.19
C LEU A 10 -39.10 13.82 20.66
N ALA A 11 -37.89 13.63 20.06
CA ALA A 11 -37.77 13.46 18.62
C ALA A 11 -38.23 12.05 18.22
N THR A 12 -39.43 11.94 17.68
CA THR A 12 -39.92 10.73 17.01
C THR A 12 -39.16 10.59 15.67
N ALA A 13 -38.35 9.56 15.57
CA ALA A 13 -37.72 9.19 14.29
C ALA A 13 -38.80 8.67 13.35
N CYS A 14 -39.13 9.42 12.30
CA CYS A 14 -39.96 8.94 11.20
C CYS A 14 -39.18 7.88 10.40
N SER A 15 -39.58 6.62 10.51
CA SER A 15 -39.27 5.60 9.52
C SER A 15 -40.13 5.88 8.28
N GLY A 16 -39.54 6.58 7.29
CA GLY A 16 -40.19 6.83 6.01
C GLY A 16 -40.17 5.56 5.16
N ALA A 17 -41.24 4.86 5.06
CA ALA A 17 -41.49 3.90 4.00
C ALA A 17 -41.84 4.70 2.73
N ILE A 18 -41.00 4.65 1.72
CA ILE A 18 -41.30 5.22 0.40
C ILE A 18 -42.22 4.24 -0.32
N GLY A 19 -43.54 4.38 -0.10
CA GLY A 19 -44.54 3.70 -0.90
C GLY A 19 -44.73 4.47 -2.21
N GLY A 20 -44.32 3.87 -3.35
CA GLY A 20 -44.72 4.33 -4.67
C GLY A 20 -46.25 4.08 -4.91
N PRO A 21 -46.89 4.78 -5.88
CA PRO A 21 -48.28 4.60 -6.19
C PRO A 21 -48.53 3.17 -6.64
N GLY A 22 -49.57 2.54 -6.06
CA GLY A 22 -49.91 1.16 -6.23
C GLY A 22 -50.01 0.72 -7.70
N GLY A 23 -49.06 -0.11 -8.11
CA GLY A 23 -49.24 -1.01 -9.22
C GLY A 23 -49.73 -2.36 -8.69
N GLU A 24 -50.64 -2.99 -9.41
CA GLU A 24 -51.03 -4.35 -9.11
C GLU A 24 -49.83 -5.27 -9.15
N PRO A 25 -49.67 -6.24 -8.20
CA PRO A 25 -48.53 -7.14 -8.21
C PRO A 25 -48.53 -7.97 -9.50
N ASP A 26 -47.43 -7.98 -10.19
CA ASP A 26 -47.17 -8.81 -11.38
C ASP A 26 -47.25 -10.30 -10.94
N PRO A 27 -48.20 -11.11 -11.49
CA PRO A 27 -48.34 -12.50 -11.13
C PRO A 27 -47.12 -13.38 -11.41
N ASP A 28 -46.17 -12.87 -12.21
CA ASP A 28 -44.88 -13.55 -12.52
C ASP A 28 -43.68 -13.05 -11.68
N GLU A 29 -43.93 -12.10 -10.77
CA GLU A 29 -42.85 -11.61 -9.89
C GLU A 29 -42.51 -12.68 -8.86
N ARG A 30 -41.47 -13.44 -9.14
CA ARG A 30 -40.95 -14.45 -8.21
C ARG A 30 -40.45 -13.71 -6.97
N PRO A 31 -40.95 -14.03 -5.76
CA PRO A 31 -40.58 -13.35 -4.53
C PRO A 31 -39.02 -13.40 -4.41
N ALA A 32 -38.43 -12.22 -4.18
CA ALA A 32 -37.01 -12.15 -3.92
C ALA A 32 -36.67 -13.12 -2.78
N PRO A 33 -35.62 -13.95 -2.94
CA PRO A 33 -35.23 -14.86 -1.88
C PRO A 33 -34.98 -14.05 -0.61
N SER A 34 -35.68 -14.44 0.45
CA SER A 34 -35.45 -13.83 1.77
C SER A 34 -33.97 -13.92 2.09
N PRO A 35 -33.32 -12.82 2.52
CA PRO A 35 -31.92 -12.88 2.88
C PRO A 35 -31.73 -13.96 3.96
N THR A 36 -30.99 -14.99 3.63
CA THR A 36 -30.57 -16.01 4.61
C THR A 36 -29.86 -15.28 5.74
N PRO A 37 -30.27 -15.42 6.99
CA PRO A 37 -29.55 -14.80 8.09
C PRO A 37 -28.10 -15.23 8.02
N LEU A 38 -27.19 -14.25 8.06
CA LEU A 38 -25.76 -14.53 8.23
C LEU A 38 -25.57 -15.11 9.64
N VAL A 39 -25.55 -16.44 9.72
CA VAL A 39 -25.29 -17.13 10.98
C VAL A 39 -23.78 -17.17 11.16
N CYS A 40 -23.26 -16.32 12.05
CA CYS A 40 -21.87 -16.38 12.53
C CYS A 40 -21.86 -17.25 13.79
N ASP A 41 -21.99 -18.56 13.64
CA ASP A 41 -22.33 -19.42 14.78
C ASP A 41 -21.24 -20.41 15.24
N ASP A 42 -20.12 -20.55 14.52
CA ASP A 42 -19.16 -21.58 14.85
C ASP A 42 -17.81 -21.07 15.42
N GLY A 43 -17.64 -19.75 15.55
CA GLY A 43 -16.40 -19.15 16.03
C GLY A 43 -15.18 -19.46 15.14
N ALA A 44 -15.39 -20.13 14.01
CA ALA A 44 -14.31 -20.46 13.08
C ALA A 44 -13.85 -19.19 12.34
N LEU A 45 -12.55 -18.91 12.42
CA LEU A 45 -11.94 -17.87 11.60
C LEU A 45 -12.02 -18.27 10.13
N ARG A 46 -12.80 -17.52 9.36
CA ARG A 46 -12.90 -17.68 7.91
C ARG A 46 -12.32 -16.45 7.23
N PRO A 47 -10.98 -16.31 7.21
CA PRO A 47 -10.36 -15.20 6.53
C PRO A 47 -10.70 -15.27 5.05
N GLY A 48 -11.03 -14.12 4.47
CA GLY A 48 -11.21 -14.00 3.04
C GLY A 48 -9.88 -14.14 2.29
N ARG A 49 -9.95 -14.15 0.95
CA ARG A 49 -8.75 -14.05 0.12
C ARG A 49 -8.04 -12.73 0.41
N SER A 50 -6.71 -12.76 0.45
CA SER A 50 -5.89 -11.54 0.48
C SER A 50 -5.44 -11.23 -0.96
N PRO A 51 -6.11 -10.28 -1.65
CA PRO A 51 -5.73 -9.90 -3.00
C PRO A 51 -4.42 -9.12 -2.97
N LEU A 52 -3.66 -9.21 -4.07
CA LEU A 52 -2.49 -8.36 -4.27
C LEU A 52 -2.94 -6.90 -4.44
N ARG A 53 -2.63 -6.04 -3.47
CA ARG A 53 -3.06 -4.64 -3.45
C ARG A 53 -1.95 -3.73 -3.95
N ARG A 54 -2.23 -2.98 -5.02
CA ARG A 54 -1.37 -1.88 -5.46
C ARG A 54 -1.58 -0.68 -4.54
N LEU A 55 -0.54 0.14 -4.37
CA LEU A 55 -0.67 1.43 -3.69
C LEU A 55 -1.68 2.31 -4.47
N THR A 56 -2.57 2.97 -3.73
CA THR A 56 -3.39 4.05 -4.29
C THR A 56 -2.51 5.26 -4.61
N ARG A 57 -3.04 6.23 -5.36
CA ARG A 57 -2.32 7.48 -5.67
C ARG A 57 -1.88 8.20 -4.40
N ASP A 58 -2.78 8.31 -3.42
CA ASP A 58 -2.51 8.97 -2.15
C ASP A 58 -1.49 8.20 -1.31
N GLU A 59 -1.57 6.86 -1.28
CA GLU A 59 -0.59 6.00 -0.62
C GLU A 59 0.80 6.08 -1.30
N TYR A 60 0.83 6.17 -2.63
CA TYR A 60 2.06 6.36 -3.39
C TYR A 60 2.71 7.69 -3.03
N ASP A 61 1.98 8.81 -3.08
CA ASP A 61 2.47 10.13 -2.74
C ASP A 61 2.93 10.23 -1.29
N ALA A 62 2.16 9.67 -0.35
CA ALA A 62 2.54 9.64 1.05
C ALA A 62 3.82 8.81 1.27
N THR A 63 3.93 7.66 0.59
CA THR A 63 5.13 6.80 0.68
C THR A 63 6.37 7.49 0.11
N ILE A 64 6.27 8.14 -1.05
CA ILE A 64 7.37 8.92 -1.66
C ILE A 64 7.80 10.07 -0.74
N ARG A 65 6.85 10.81 -0.17
CA ARG A 65 7.13 11.87 0.79
C ARG A 65 7.88 11.35 2.02
N ASP A 66 7.46 10.24 2.59
CA ASP A 66 8.05 9.70 3.82
C ASP A 66 9.41 9.03 3.59
N LEU A 67 9.67 8.56 2.37
CA LEU A 67 10.96 7.97 1.99
C LEU A 67 12.00 9.03 1.60
N LEU A 68 11.59 10.06 0.85
CA LEU A 68 12.49 10.97 0.13
C LEU A 68 12.26 12.45 0.48
N GLY A 69 11.24 12.78 1.28
CA GLY A 69 10.87 14.17 1.56
C GLY A 69 10.22 14.89 0.36
N ASP A 70 9.90 14.17 -0.72
CA ASP A 70 9.34 14.74 -1.93
C ASP A 70 7.84 15.03 -1.76
N THR A 71 7.46 16.29 -1.89
CA THR A 71 6.08 16.78 -1.76
C THR A 71 5.42 17.11 -3.10
N SER A 72 6.01 16.69 -4.22
CA SER A 72 5.55 17.04 -5.58
C SER A 72 4.27 16.29 -6.03
N THR A 73 3.77 15.34 -5.25
CA THR A 73 2.59 14.52 -5.57
C THR A 73 2.67 13.82 -6.93
N PRO A 74 3.68 12.96 -7.16
CA PRO A 74 3.87 12.30 -8.45
C PRO A 74 2.69 11.37 -8.83
N GLY A 75 1.94 10.86 -7.84
CA GLY A 75 0.73 10.07 -8.03
C GLY A 75 -0.39 10.79 -8.78
N ALA A 76 -0.38 12.14 -8.81
CA ALA A 76 -1.37 12.91 -9.58
C ALA A 76 -1.35 12.61 -11.08
N ARG A 77 -0.24 12.07 -11.62
CA ARG A 77 -0.08 11.68 -13.03
C ARG A 77 -0.53 10.27 -13.34
N LEU A 78 -0.76 9.45 -12.31
CA LEU A 78 -1.20 8.08 -12.50
C LEU A 78 -2.70 8.04 -12.89
N LEU A 79 -3.13 6.96 -13.52
CA LEU A 79 -4.55 6.71 -13.73
C LEU A 79 -5.30 6.75 -12.40
N ASP A 80 -6.51 7.34 -12.42
CA ASP A 80 -7.34 7.42 -11.21
C ASP A 80 -7.62 6.04 -10.62
N ASP A 81 -7.55 5.98 -9.29
CA ASP A 81 -8.08 4.85 -8.56
C ASP A 81 -9.61 4.87 -8.73
N GLU A 82 -10.21 3.72 -9.08
CA GLU A 82 -11.67 3.67 -9.21
C GLU A 82 -12.33 3.98 -7.86
N ARG A 83 -13.14 5.03 -7.88
CA ARG A 83 -13.90 5.45 -6.70
C ARG A 83 -14.97 4.40 -6.39
N GLY A 84 -15.03 3.98 -5.14
CA GLY A 84 -16.10 3.11 -4.63
C GLY A 84 -15.66 1.70 -4.25
N VAL A 85 -14.42 1.31 -4.50
CA VAL A 85 -13.88 0.06 -4.01
C VAL A 85 -12.92 0.38 -2.87
N ILE A 86 -13.33 0.14 -1.64
CA ILE A 86 -12.47 0.25 -0.43
C ILE A 86 -11.22 -0.64 -0.56
N LEU A 87 -11.27 -1.60 -1.48
CA LEU A 87 -10.22 -2.55 -1.80
C LEU A 87 -9.94 -2.43 -3.29
N VAL A 88 -8.85 -1.77 -3.66
CA VAL A 88 -8.31 -1.87 -5.01
C VAL A 88 -7.78 -3.29 -5.16
N ASP A 89 -8.68 -4.21 -5.50
CA ASP A 89 -8.30 -5.57 -5.88
C ASP A 89 -7.29 -5.46 -7.03
N GLY A 90 -6.20 -6.22 -6.93
CA GLY A 90 -5.05 -6.23 -7.80
C GLY A 90 -5.39 -6.08 -9.28
N ARG A 91 -5.63 -4.83 -9.70
CA ARG A 91 -5.82 -4.54 -11.11
C ARG A 91 -4.54 -4.79 -11.83
N ALA A 92 -4.64 -5.49 -12.94
CA ALA A 92 -3.51 -5.75 -13.81
C ALA A 92 -2.78 -4.43 -14.11
N MET A 93 -1.46 -4.47 -14.04
CA MET A 93 -0.62 -3.38 -14.52
C MET A 93 -0.83 -3.25 -16.04
N THR A 94 -1.49 -2.18 -16.48
CA THR A 94 -1.61 -1.88 -17.91
C THR A 94 -0.31 -1.26 -18.43
N PRO A 95 0.00 -1.38 -19.73
CA PRO A 95 1.18 -0.71 -20.29
C PRO A 95 1.23 0.79 -20.03
N LEU A 96 0.10 1.47 -20.16
CA LEU A 96 -0.02 2.92 -19.85
C LEU A 96 0.30 3.22 -18.40
N LEU A 97 -0.22 2.42 -17.47
CA LEU A 97 0.05 2.65 -16.05
C LEU A 97 1.51 2.34 -15.69
N ALA A 98 2.12 1.33 -16.31
CA ALA A 98 3.54 1.04 -16.13
C ALA A 98 4.42 2.20 -16.62
N GLU A 99 4.10 2.78 -17.79
CA GLU A 99 4.76 3.97 -18.31
C GLU A 99 4.61 5.17 -17.35
N GLN A 100 3.41 5.40 -16.82
CA GLN A 100 3.16 6.48 -15.86
C GLN A 100 3.98 6.30 -14.57
N TYR A 101 4.11 5.08 -14.04
CA TYR A 101 4.96 4.81 -12.88
C TYR A 101 6.44 5.02 -13.20
N LEU A 102 6.89 4.64 -14.40
CA LEU A 102 8.26 4.88 -14.84
C LEU A 102 8.57 6.39 -14.86
N VAL A 103 7.75 7.18 -15.56
CA VAL A 103 7.90 8.65 -15.62
C VAL A 103 7.84 9.29 -14.22
N ALA A 104 6.96 8.82 -13.36
CA ALA A 104 6.89 9.31 -11.98
C ALA A 104 8.15 8.97 -11.18
N ALA A 105 8.71 7.77 -11.35
CA ALA A 105 9.94 7.34 -10.69
C ALA A 105 11.16 8.11 -11.21
N GLU A 106 11.28 8.35 -12.53
CA GLU A 106 12.31 9.19 -13.16
C GLU A 106 12.29 10.61 -12.56
N ASP A 107 11.14 11.26 -12.52
CA ASP A 107 10.99 12.60 -11.95
C ASP A 107 11.37 12.67 -10.47
N VAL A 108 10.97 11.66 -9.68
CA VAL A 108 11.31 11.55 -8.25
C VAL A 108 12.80 11.31 -8.07
N ALA A 109 13.40 10.40 -8.82
CA ALA A 109 14.81 10.07 -8.75
C ALA A 109 15.69 11.28 -9.14
N ALA A 110 15.32 11.99 -10.19
CA ALA A 110 16.03 13.21 -10.62
C ALA A 110 16.05 14.29 -9.53
N ARG A 111 14.94 14.46 -8.80
CA ARG A 111 14.88 15.41 -7.67
C ARG A 111 15.67 14.92 -6.46
N ALA A 112 15.52 13.64 -6.09
CA ALA A 112 16.18 13.06 -4.94
C ALA A 112 17.71 13.06 -5.08
N THR A 113 18.23 12.85 -6.28
CA THR A 113 19.68 12.82 -6.56
C THR A 113 20.30 14.21 -6.74
N THR A 114 19.55 15.28 -6.53
CA THR A 114 20.11 16.66 -6.57
C THR A 114 21.18 16.84 -5.50
N ASP A 115 21.01 16.23 -4.34
CA ASP A 115 21.98 16.16 -3.25
C ASP A 115 22.26 14.69 -2.90
N LEU A 116 23.30 14.12 -3.53
CA LEU A 116 23.68 12.71 -3.34
C LEU A 116 24.11 12.40 -1.91
N GLU A 117 24.85 13.30 -1.27
CA GLU A 117 25.35 13.06 0.09
C GLU A 117 24.20 13.05 1.10
N ALA A 118 23.23 13.95 0.94
CA ALA A 118 22.04 13.95 1.77
C ALA A 118 21.20 12.70 1.56
N LEU A 119 21.06 12.22 0.32
CA LEU A 119 20.29 11.02 -0.02
C LEU A 119 20.96 9.75 0.51
N LEU A 120 22.26 9.58 0.21
CA LEU A 120 23.01 8.37 0.54
C LEU A 120 23.43 8.33 2.01
N GLY A 121 23.76 9.50 2.59
CA GLY A 121 24.34 9.65 3.92
C GLY A 121 25.84 9.36 3.97
N CYS A 122 26.48 9.18 2.82
CA CYS A 122 27.91 8.91 2.64
C CYS A 122 28.37 9.34 1.22
N ALA A 123 29.67 9.47 1.02
CA ALA A 123 30.22 9.68 -0.32
C ALA A 123 29.97 8.44 -1.19
N PRO A 124 29.57 8.60 -2.46
CA PRO A 124 29.27 7.49 -3.36
C PRO A 124 30.45 6.50 -3.45
N SER A 125 30.16 5.23 -3.20
CA SER A 125 31.08 4.09 -3.31
C SER A 125 30.24 2.81 -3.27
N ALA A 126 30.79 1.67 -3.68
CA ALA A 126 30.10 0.40 -3.60
C ALA A 126 29.56 0.11 -2.18
N ASP A 127 30.38 0.30 -1.14
CA ASP A 127 29.98 0.10 0.26
C ASP A 127 28.87 1.07 0.70
N CYS A 128 28.94 2.32 0.24
CA CYS A 128 27.92 3.33 0.50
C CYS A 128 26.58 2.94 -0.14
N ILE A 129 26.63 2.50 -1.40
CA ILE A 129 25.44 2.02 -2.12
C ILE A 129 24.88 0.76 -1.48
N GLU A 130 25.68 -0.18 -1.06
CA GLU A 130 25.22 -1.37 -0.36
C GLU A 130 24.46 -0.99 0.93
N THR A 131 25.00 -0.06 1.71
CA THR A 131 24.36 0.47 2.92
C THR A 131 23.05 1.20 2.60
N PHE A 132 23.06 2.03 1.56
CA PHE A 132 21.87 2.73 1.08
C PHE A 132 20.78 1.77 0.64
N VAL A 133 21.09 0.77 -0.19
CA VAL A 133 20.15 -0.26 -0.64
C VAL A 133 19.54 -1.01 0.54
N ALA A 134 20.36 -1.41 1.51
CA ALA A 134 19.85 -2.09 2.71
C ALA A 134 18.88 -1.22 3.51
N ARG A 135 19.21 0.05 3.73
CA ARG A 135 18.40 1.00 4.51
C ARG A 135 17.16 1.45 3.74
N PHE A 136 17.34 2.02 2.56
CA PHE A 136 16.26 2.58 1.75
C PHE A 136 15.34 1.48 1.22
N GLY A 137 15.92 0.41 0.68
CA GLY A 137 15.17 -0.71 0.15
C GLY A 137 14.31 -1.40 1.20
N ARG A 138 14.81 -1.55 2.44
CA ARG A 138 14.04 -2.08 3.56
C ARG A 138 12.76 -1.29 3.79
N ARG A 139 12.82 0.03 3.78
CA ARG A 139 11.66 0.91 3.94
C ARG A 139 10.76 0.91 2.70
N ALA A 140 11.35 0.97 1.51
CA ALA A 140 10.63 0.99 0.25
C ALA A 140 9.86 -0.31 0.00
N TRP A 141 10.48 -1.47 0.26
CA TRP A 141 9.87 -2.79 0.09
C TRP A 141 9.25 -3.35 1.38
N ARG A 142 9.35 -2.59 2.47
CA ARG A 142 8.70 -2.87 3.76
C ARG A 142 9.10 -4.19 4.41
N ARG A 143 10.28 -4.69 4.04
CA ARG A 143 10.92 -5.91 4.54
C ARG A 143 12.43 -5.82 4.35
N PRO A 144 13.23 -6.63 5.03
CA PRO A 144 14.65 -6.73 4.72
C PRO A 144 14.87 -7.08 3.24
N ILE A 145 15.86 -6.43 2.63
CA ILE A 145 16.35 -6.79 1.30
C ILE A 145 17.15 -8.09 1.44
N LEU A 146 16.85 -9.08 0.63
CA LEU A 146 17.57 -10.35 0.63
C LEU A 146 18.97 -10.17 0.05
N ASP A 147 19.93 -11.02 0.44
CA ASP A 147 21.34 -10.89 0.04
C ASP A 147 21.51 -10.88 -1.49
N HIS A 148 20.80 -11.74 -2.21
CA HIS A 148 20.85 -11.78 -3.65
C HIS A 148 20.21 -10.53 -4.30
N GLU A 149 19.10 -10.01 -3.75
CA GLU A 149 18.47 -8.76 -4.23
C GLU A 149 19.41 -7.57 -4.03
N ARG A 150 20.08 -7.51 -2.88
CA ARG A 150 21.06 -6.48 -2.58
C ARG A 150 22.25 -6.54 -3.56
N ALA A 151 22.80 -7.73 -3.78
CA ALA A 151 23.89 -7.93 -4.73
C ALA A 151 23.51 -7.51 -6.16
N GLU A 152 22.29 -7.84 -6.61
CA GLU A 152 21.78 -7.44 -7.92
C GLU A 152 21.60 -5.90 -8.04
N LEU A 153 21.15 -5.24 -6.98
CA LEU A 153 20.95 -3.79 -6.97
C LEU A 153 22.30 -3.04 -6.96
N VAL A 154 23.28 -3.54 -6.21
CA VAL A 154 24.65 -3.00 -6.20
C VAL A 154 25.32 -3.20 -7.55
N ALA A 155 25.24 -4.41 -8.12
CA ALA A 155 25.79 -4.70 -9.45
C ALA A 155 25.16 -3.83 -10.55
N PHE A 156 23.85 -3.57 -10.46
CA PHE A 156 23.17 -2.65 -11.36
C PHE A 156 23.75 -1.22 -11.29
N TYR A 157 23.96 -0.70 -10.09
CA TYR A 157 24.62 0.60 -9.94
C TYR A 157 26.02 0.60 -10.54
N GLU A 158 26.84 -0.41 -10.24
CA GLU A 158 28.23 -0.52 -10.73
C GLU A 158 28.30 -0.63 -12.26
N GLU A 159 27.29 -1.24 -12.90
CA GLU A 159 27.21 -1.34 -14.37
C GLU A 159 27.06 0.04 -15.03
N PHE A 160 26.28 0.95 -14.41
CA PHE A 160 26.00 2.25 -15.02
C PHE A 160 27.00 3.37 -14.66
N VAL A 161 27.70 3.26 -13.52
CA VAL A 161 28.64 4.30 -13.07
C VAL A 161 29.69 4.70 -14.13
N PRO A 162 30.35 3.76 -14.86
CA PRO A 162 31.41 4.13 -15.80
C PRO A 162 30.95 4.99 -16.97
N GLU A 163 29.68 4.82 -17.40
CA GLU A 163 29.14 5.52 -18.58
C GLU A 163 28.31 6.74 -18.20
N ALA A 164 27.48 6.62 -17.15
CA ALA A 164 26.54 7.66 -16.77
C ALA A 164 27.05 8.56 -15.63
N GLY A 165 27.99 8.10 -14.84
CA GLY A 165 28.46 8.77 -13.65
C GLY A 165 27.60 8.45 -12.42
N GLU A 166 28.12 8.75 -11.22
CA GLU A 166 27.53 8.36 -9.93
C GLU A 166 26.09 8.85 -9.73
N ARG A 167 25.84 10.11 -10.09
CA ARG A 167 24.51 10.71 -9.89
C ARG A 167 23.44 10.01 -10.71
N GLU A 168 23.71 9.78 -11.98
CA GLU A 168 22.77 9.13 -12.88
C GLU A 168 22.61 7.65 -12.53
N ALA A 169 23.69 6.96 -12.16
CA ALA A 169 23.61 5.58 -11.71
C ALA A 169 22.76 5.42 -10.44
N VAL A 170 22.84 6.38 -9.50
CA VAL A 170 21.96 6.41 -8.32
C VAL A 170 20.51 6.73 -8.71
N ALA A 171 20.29 7.62 -9.67
CA ALA A 171 18.94 7.90 -10.16
C ALA A 171 18.30 6.65 -10.76
N LEU A 172 19.00 5.94 -11.64
CA LEU A 172 18.54 4.67 -12.24
C LEU A 172 18.32 3.59 -11.18
N LEU A 173 19.15 3.52 -10.14
CA LEU A 173 18.95 2.60 -9.02
C LEU A 173 17.67 2.93 -8.24
N LEU A 174 17.40 4.21 -7.98
CA LEU A 174 16.14 4.64 -7.35
C LEU A 174 14.93 4.31 -8.21
N GLU A 175 14.99 4.59 -9.51
CA GLU A 175 13.92 4.23 -10.45
C GLU A 175 13.62 2.72 -10.39
N ARG A 176 14.66 1.89 -10.47
CA ARG A 176 14.52 0.43 -10.36
C ARG A 176 13.84 0.00 -9.05
N LEU A 177 14.18 0.65 -7.92
CA LEU A 177 13.54 0.38 -6.63
C LEU A 177 12.07 0.80 -6.61
N LEU A 178 11.75 1.98 -7.19
CA LEU A 178 10.41 2.58 -7.15
C LEU A 178 9.44 1.98 -8.19
N VAL A 179 9.91 1.39 -9.29
CA VAL A 179 9.05 0.66 -10.24
C VAL A 179 8.93 -0.82 -9.91
N SER A 180 9.66 -1.30 -8.92
CA SER A 180 9.59 -2.70 -8.49
C SER A 180 8.19 -3.09 -8.02
N PRO A 181 7.70 -4.29 -8.36
CA PRO A 181 6.48 -4.83 -7.77
C PRO A 181 6.50 -4.85 -6.23
N HIS A 182 7.68 -5.03 -5.63
CA HIS A 182 7.84 -4.96 -4.16
C HIS A 182 7.53 -3.58 -3.59
N PHE A 183 7.75 -2.52 -4.37
CA PHE A 183 7.37 -1.17 -3.99
C PHE A 183 5.89 -0.89 -4.30
N LEU A 184 5.47 -1.16 -5.52
CA LEU A 184 4.15 -0.78 -6.03
C LEU A 184 2.99 -1.57 -5.40
N TYR A 185 3.26 -2.79 -4.90
CA TYR A 185 2.23 -3.65 -4.32
C TYR A 185 2.49 -3.97 -2.85
N ARG A 186 1.42 -4.07 -2.10
CA ARG A 186 1.41 -4.64 -0.75
C ARG A 186 1.18 -6.13 -0.85
N ALA A 187 2.26 -6.87 -1.09
CA ALA A 187 2.19 -8.31 -1.29
C ALA A 187 2.15 -9.03 0.07
N GLU A 188 1.12 -9.85 0.28
CA GLU A 188 0.99 -10.77 1.42
C GLU A 188 1.13 -12.19 0.88
N LEU A 189 2.36 -12.56 0.53
CA LEU A 189 2.66 -13.84 -0.09
C LEU A 189 2.82 -14.92 0.98
N PRO A 190 2.15 -16.08 0.83
CA PRO A 190 2.40 -17.22 1.70
C PRO A 190 3.80 -17.81 1.40
N PRO A 191 4.36 -18.63 2.32
CA PRO A 191 5.51 -19.47 2.01
C PRO A 191 5.27 -20.34 0.76
N PHE A 192 6.32 -20.62 0.00
CA PHE A 192 6.23 -21.30 -1.31
C PHE A 192 5.69 -22.75 -1.24
N ASP A 193 5.77 -23.40 -0.10
CA ASP A 193 5.40 -24.81 0.12
C ASP A 193 3.99 -24.99 0.68
N VAL A 194 3.21 -23.93 0.76
CA VAL A 194 1.85 -23.97 1.32
C VAL A 194 0.84 -24.33 0.24
N ALA A 195 -0.02 -25.32 0.55
CA ALA A 195 -1.07 -25.73 -0.38
C ALA A 195 -2.07 -24.58 -0.66
N PRO A 196 -2.64 -24.51 -1.87
CA PRO A 196 -3.69 -23.55 -2.20
C PRO A 196 -4.83 -23.59 -1.17
N GLU A 197 -5.40 -22.43 -0.89
CA GLU A 197 -6.53 -22.25 0.07
C GLU A 197 -6.20 -22.51 1.54
N THR A 198 -4.93 -22.71 1.89
CA THR A 198 -4.51 -22.79 3.30
C THR A 198 -4.55 -21.39 3.93
N VAL A 199 -5.11 -21.32 5.13
CA VAL A 199 -5.04 -20.10 5.95
C VAL A 199 -3.64 -19.99 6.53
N VAL A 200 -2.91 -18.95 6.16
CA VAL A 200 -1.56 -18.66 6.65
C VAL A 200 -1.59 -17.37 7.46
N PRO A 201 -1.01 -17.33 8.66
CA PRO A 201 -0.84 -16.09 9.39
C PRO A 201 0.09 -15.15 8.63
N LEU A 202 -0.17 -13.86 8.71
CA LEU A 202 0.76 -12.85 8.21
C LEU A 202 2.03 -12.86 9.06
N ASP A 203 3.18 -12.69 8.40
CA ASP A 203 4.44 -12.44 9.12
C ASP A 203 4.47 -11.01 9.71
N GLY A 204 5.46 -10.73 10.55
CA GLY A 204 5.60 -9.44 11.23
C GLY A 204 5.72 -8.27 10.26
N PHE A 205 6.42 -8.41 9.12
CA PHE A 205 6.56 -7.34 8.12
C PHE A 205 5.28 -7.09 7.32
N GLN A 206 4.53 -8.15 7.02
CA GLN A 206 3.21 -8.04 6.39
C GLN A 206 2.22 -7.35 7.32
N ARG A 207 2.25 -7.66 8.62
CA ARG A 207 1.44 -6.99 9.65
C ARG A 207 1.83 -5.53 9.82
N ALA A 208 3.14 -5.22 9.89
CA ALA A 208 3.64 -3.85 9.93
C ALA A 208 3.16 -3.04 8.72
N THR A 209 3.24 -3.61 7.52
CA THR A 209 2.76 -3.02 6.28
C THR A 209 1.26 -2.75 6.34
N ARG A 210 0.47 -3.74 6.76
CA ARG A 210 -0.99 -3.61 6.87
C ARG A 210 -1.39 -2.53 7.88
N LEU A 211 -0.75 -2.50 9.04
CA LEU A 211 -0.98 -1.49 10.08
C LEU A 211 -0.67 -0.08 9.57
N ALA A 212 0.52 0.13 9.00
CA ALA A 212 0.96 1.44 8.53
C ALA A 212 0.02 2.00 7.44
N TYR A 213 -0.29 1.22 6.42
CA TYR A 213 -1.18 1.70 5.35
C TYR A 213 -2.64 1.84 5.79
N THR A 214 -3.12 1.03 6.74
CA THR A 214 -4.49 1.16 7.23
C THR A 214 -4.68 2.37 8.14
N LEU A 215 -3.69 2.68 8.97
CA LEU A 215 -3.79 3.75 9.97
C LEU A 215 -3.23 5.08 9.49
N LEU A 216 -2.15 5.04 8.70
CA LEU A 216 -1.38 6.23 8.31
C LEU A 216 -1.39 6.48 6.80
N GLY A 217 -1.78 5.50 5.98
CA GLY A 217 -1.79 5.60 4.52
C GLY A 217 -0.40 5.65 3.89
N THR A 218 0.65 5.21 4.58
CA THR A 218 2.04 5.28 4.11
C THR A 218 2.86 4.07 4.55
N THR A 219 4.14 4.03 4.13
CA THR A 219 5.08 2.97 4.48
C THR A 219 5.37 2.93 5.99
N PRO A 220 5.59 1.73 6.60
CA PRO A 220 6.01 1.63 7.98
C PRO A 220 7.34 2.37 8.22
N ASP A 221 7.47 3.00 9.38
CA ASP A 221 8.72 3.59 9.83
C ASP A 221 9.72 2.52 10.32
N ASP A 222 10.94 2.96 10.64
CA ASP A 222 11.99 2.06 11.10
C ASP A 222 11.61 1.40 12.44
N ALA A 223 10.91 2.11 13.33
CA ALA A 223 10.51 1.57 14.63
C ALA A 223 9.54 0.39 14.48
N LEU A 224 8.56 0.52 13.58
CA LEU A 224 7.59 -0.54 13.30
C LEU A 224 8.24 -1.73 12.56
N LEU A 225 9.15 -1.46 11.61
CA LEU A 225 9.92 -2.51 10.93
C LEU A 225 10.87 -3.23 11.91
N ASP A 226 11.46 -2.52 12.86
CA ASP A 226 12.31 -3.13 13.89
C ASP A 226 11.49 -4.00 14.85
N ALA A 227 10.29 -3.58 15.24
CA ALA A 227 9.37 -4.40 16.02
C ALA A 227 9.00 -5.69 15.26
N ALA A 228 8.72 -5.60 13.95
CA ALA A 228 8.50 -6.76 13.09
C ALA A 228 9.73 -7.69 13.05
N ALA A 229 10.93 -7.13 12.92
CA ALA A 229 12.18 -7.91 12.90
C ALA A 229 12.47 -8.63 14.22
N ARG A 230 12.00 -8.08 15.35
CA ARG A 230 12.12 -8.74 16.67
C ARG A 230 10.99 -9.75 16.96
N GLY A 231 10.05 -9.95 16.04
CA GLY A 231 8.91 -10.83 16.22
C GLY A 231 7.83 -10.28 17.17
N GLU A 232 7.86 -8.98 17.49
CA GLU A 232 6.89 -8.34 18.40
C GLU A 232 5.49 -8.19 17.78
N LEU A 233 5.38 -8.42 16.48
CA LEU A 233 4.13 -8.38 15.73
C LEU A 233 3.60 -9.78 15.35
N ASP A 234 4.19 -10.86 15.84
CA ASP A 234 3.85 -12.22 15.41
C ASP A 234 2.67 -12.84 16.18
N ASP A 235 2.13 -12.19 17.22
CA ASP A 235 0.99 -12.64 18.05
C ASP A 235 -0.37 -12.10 17.59
#